data_da32673f125e8f7b967d0faf2cbfb59b
#
_entry.id   da32673f125e8f7b967d0faf2cbfb59b
#
_cell.length_a   1.000
_cell.length_b   1.000
_cell.length_c   1.000
_cell.angle_alpha   90.00
_cell.angle_beta   90.00
_cell.angle_gamma   90.00
#
_symmetry.space_group_name_H-M   'P 1'
#
loop_
_entity.id
_entity.type
_entity.pdbx_description
1 polymer ?
#
loop_
_entity_poly.entity_id
_entity_poly.type
_entity_poly.pdbx_seq_one_letter_code
_entity_poly.pdbx_strand_id
1 'polypeptide(L)'
;MIRIVLLGGLLSTAVTFFAQTPATPPPALTYELAVQVIDAAEAEARKNKWNVTIVVTDAAGVPVVLRRLTGASPRSYEIATRKAATVVATKLTTAVYGEQLKAGSVKEVPNGITFAGGVPIMRGTEFIGAVGTSGVRAIEDEQISKAGAAAIK
;
A
#
# COMPACT_ATOMS: atom_id res chain seq x y z
N MET A 1 -7.75 81.83 18.55
CA MET A 1 -8.46 80.77 17.78
C MET A 1 -7.44 79.90 17.11
N ILE A 2 -7.17 78.75 17.66
CA ILE A 2 -6.18 77.77 17.14
C ILE A 2 -6.96 76.67 16.44
N ARG A 3 -6.75 76.51 15.12
CA ARG A 3 -7.30 75.41 14.36
C ARG A 3 -6.31 74.26 14.33
N ILE A 4 -6.66 73.13 15.00
CA ILE A 4 -5.92 71.87 14.92
C ILE A 4 -6.43 71.09 13.70
N VAL A 5 -5.55 70.85 12.75
CA VAL A 5 -5.82 69.95 11.60
C VAL A 5 -5.31 68.61 11.97
N LEU A 6 -6.23 67.65 12.17
CA LEU A 6 -5.89 66.22 12.35
C LEU A 6 -5.75 65.59 10.94
N LEU A 7 -4.50 65.22 10.60
CA LEU A 7 -4.21 64.38 9.45
C LEU A 7 -4.42 62.90 9.88
N GLY A 8 -5.52 62.30 9.42
CA GLY A 8 -5.75 60.85 9.56
C GLY A 8 -4.98 60.09 8.49
N GLY A 9 -3.90 59.44 8.88
CA GLY A 9 -3.19 58.48 7.99
C GLY A 9 -3.93 57.16 7.89
N LEU A 10 -4.45 56.81 6.72
CA LEU A 10 -4.91 55.44 6.43
C LEU A 10 -3.69 54.51 6.27
N LEU A 11 -3.46 53.63 7.23
CA LEU A 11 -2.54 52.49 7.03
C LEU A 11 -3.30 51.42 6.21
N SER A 12 -2.96 51.32 4.93
CA SER A 12 -3.40 50.21 4.07
C SER A 12 -2.50 49.00 4.33
N THR A 13 -2.99 48.02 5.08
CA THR A 13 -2.32 46.71 5.25
C THR A 13 -2.56 45.86 4.03
N ALA A 14 -1.57 45.70 3.19
CA ALA A 14 -1.60 44.76 2.06
C ALA A 14 -1.55 43.33 2.61
N VAL A 15 -2.66 42.62 2.51
CA VAL A 15 -2.72 41.18 2.81
C VAL A 15 -2.15 40.43 1.60
N THR A 16 -0.94 39.95 1.69
CA THR A 16 -0.33 39.09 0.68
C THR A 16 -0.95 37.69 0.78
N PHE A 17 -1.81 37.33 -0.17
CA PHE A 17 -2.27 35.98 -0.38
C PHE A 17 -1.11 35.16 -0.97
N PHE A 18 -0.51 34.27 -0.17
CA PHE A 18 0.34 33.21 -0.71
C PHE A 18 -0.56 32.19 -1.40
N ALA A 19 -0.53 32.16 -2.73
CA ALA A 19 -1.13 31.09 -3.51
C ALA A 19 -0.41 29.79 -3.15
N GLN A 20 -1.07 28.91 -2.40
CA GLN A 20 -0.59 27.56 -2.18
C GLN A 20 -0.67 26.82 -3.52
N THR A 21 0.48 26.44 -4.06
CA THR A 21 0.54 25.51 -5.19
C THR A 21 -0.19 24.23 -4.74
N PRO A 22 -1.20 23.76 -5.49
CA PRO A 22 -1.86 22.50 -5.13
C PRO A 22 -0.80 21.39 -5.10
N ALA A 23 -0.67 20.75 -3.94
CA ALA A 23 0.23 19.61 -3.78
C ALA A 23 -0.19 18.53 -4.78
N THR A 24 0.74 18.04 -5.59
CA THR A 24 0.49 16.89 -6.46
C THR A 24 0.01 15.74 -5.56
N PRO A 25 -1.17 15.16 -5.82
CA PRO A 25 -1.63 14.06 -5.00
C PRO A 25 -0.57 12.93 -5.03
N PRO A 26 -0.37 12.21 -3.93
CA PRO A 26 0.58 11.11 -3.89
C PRO A 26 0.26 10.09 -4.99
N PRO A 27 1.26 9.44 -5.58
CA PRO A 27 1.04 8.47 -6.63
C PRO A 27 0.13 7.35 -6.11
N ALA A 28 -1.00 7.19 -6.76
CA ALA A 28 -1.98 6.17 -6.42
C ALA A 28 -1.71 4.89 -7.21
N LEU A 29 -2.03 3.74 -6.61
CA LEU A 29 -2.12 2.50 -7.36
C LEU A 29 -3.39 2.55 -8.22
N THR A 30 -3.23 2.80 -9.53
CA THR A 30 -4.36 2.77 -10.46
C THR A 30 -4.79 1.33 -10.74
N TYR A 31 -5.99 1.16 -11.28
CA TYR A 31 -6.48 -0.16 -11.69
C TYR A 31 -5.52 -0.84 -12.68
N GLU A 32 -5.01 -0.11 -13.67
CA GLU A 32 -4.08 -0.63 -14.69
C GLU A 32 -2.77 -1.12 -14.07
N LEU A 33 -2.23 -0.40 -13.09
CA LEU A 33 -1.04 -0.83 -12.35
C LEU A 33 -1.34 -2.06 -11.47
N ALA A 34 -2.50 -2.09 -10.82
CA ALA A 34 -2.92 -3.25 -10.04
C ALA A 34 -3.10 -4.50 -10.92
N VAL A 35 -3.59 -4.33 -12.16
CA VAL A 35 -3.68 -5.41 -13.15
C VAL A 35 -2.29 -5.91 -13.54
N GLN A 36 -1.31 -5.02 -13.77
CA GLN A 36 0.08 -5.44 -14.04
C GLN A 36 0.67 -6.26 -12.89
N VAL A 37 0.43 -5.83 -11.65
CA VAL A 37 0.87 -6.57 -10.45
C VAL A 37 0.25 -7.96 -10.40
N ILE A 38 -1.07 -8.06 -10.55
CA ILE A 38 -1.75 -9.34 -10.39
C ILE A 38 -1.48 -10.28 -11.57
N ASP A 39 -1.26 -9.77 -12.78
CA ASP A 39 -0.88 -10.56 -13.96
C ASP A 39 0.51 -11.18 -13.76
N ALA A 40 1.48 -10.43 -13.26
CA ALA A 40 2.82 -10.94 -12.99
C ALA A 40 2.81 -11.98 -11.85
N ALA A 41 2.04 -11.72 -10.79
CA ALA A 41 1.86 -12.67 -9.70
C ALA A 41 1.19 -13.97 -10.17
N GLU A 42 0.13 -13.87 -10.96
CA GLU A 42 -0.54 -15.04 -11.54
C GLU A 42 0.38 -15.83 -12.47
N ALA A 43 1.17 -15.15 -13.30
CA ALA A 43 2.13 -15.81 -14.19
C ALA A 43 3.14 -16.65 -13.40
N GLU A 44 3.66 -16.12 -12.28
CA GLU A 44 4.56 -16.86 -11.40
C GLU A 44 3.86 -18.07 -10.74
N ALA A 45 2.63 -17.89 -10.27
CA ALA A 45 1.85 -18.99 -9.71
C ALA A 45 1.60 -20.12 -10.74
N ARG A 46 1.20 -19.75 -11.97
CA ARG A 46 0.93 -20.71 -13.05
C ARG A 46 2.19 -21.46 -13.51
N LYS A 47 3.31 -20.76 -13.62
CA LYS A 47 4.61 -21.35 -13.94
C LYS A 47 4.98 -22.49 -12.98
N ASN A 48 4.65 -22.33 -11.71
CA ASN A 48 4.94 -23.31 -10.66
C ASN A 48 3.76 -24.28 -10.38
N LYS A 49 2.64 -24.15 -11.10
CA LYS A 49 1.40 -24.94 -10.91
C LYS A 49 0.80 -24.78 -9.51
N TRP A 50 0.89 -23.60 -8.94
CA TRP A 50 0.36 -23.25 -7.62
C TRP A 50 -1.04 -22.66 -7.72
N ASN A 51 -1.96 -23.17 -6.90
CA ASN A 51 -3.33 -22.70 -6.83
C ASN A 51 -3.51 -21.78 -5.63
N VAL A 52 -3.57 -20.48 -5.88
CA VAL A 52 -3.53 -19.44 -4.86
C VAL A 52 -4.65 -18.41 -5.03
N THR A 53 -4.90 -17.65 -3.97
CA THR A 53 -5.60 -16.36 -4.05
C THR A 53 -4.58 -15.24 -3.94
N ILE A 54 -4.69 -14.24 -4.82
CA ILE A 54 -3.87 -13.05 -4.88
C ILE A 54 -4.78 -11.85 -4.68
N VAL A 55 -4.44 -10.96 -3.75
CA VAL A 55 -5.16 -9.73 -3.45
C VAL A 55 -4.20 -8.56 -3.62
N VAL A 56 -4.60 -7.56 -4.39
CA VAL A 56 -3.87 -6.30 -4.58
C VAL A 56 -4.71 -5.18 -4.00
N THR A 57 -4.15 -4.43 -3.05
CA THR A 57 -4.80 -3.28 -2.41
C THR A 57 -4.07 -1.99 -2.72
N ASP A 58 -4.76 -0.88 -2.65
CA ASP A 58 -4.16 0.45 -2.63
C ASP A 58 -3.45 0.76 -1.29
N ALA A 59 -2.90 1.97 -1.17
CA ALA A 59 -2.21 2.42 0.04
C ALA A 59 -3.12 2.59 1.26
N ALA A 60 -4.43 2.69 1.06
CA ALA A 60 -5.43 2.72 2.13
C ALA A 60 -5.90 1.32 2.56
N GLY A 61 -5.46 0.27 1.84
CA GLY A 61 -5.85 -1.12 2.11
C GLY A 61 -7.16 -1.55 1.44
N VAL A 62 -7.70 -0.71 0.55
CA VAL A 62 -8.90 -1.06 -0.21
C VAL A 62 -8.50 -1.98 -1.37
N PRO A 63 -9.15 -3.16 -1.52
CA PRO A 63 -8.86 -4.06 -2.64
C PRO A 63 -9.18 -3.40 -3.99
N VAL A 64 -8.19 -3.42 -4.90
CA VAL A 64 -8.34 -2.93 -6.28
C VAL A 64 -8.62 -4.09 -7.23
N VAL A 65 -7.86 -5.18 -7.08
CA VAL A 65 -8.01 -6.40 -7.88
C VAL A 65 -7.79 -7.63 -7.00
N LEU A 66 -8.56 -8.68 -7.28
CA LEU A 66 -8.43 -9.97 -6.63
C LEU A 66 -8.57 -11.09 -7.68
N ARG A 67 -7.72 -12.13 -7.57
CA ARG A 67 -7.86 -13.36 -8.33
C ARG A 67 -7.73 -14.57 -7.41
N ARG A 68 -8.73 -15.44 -7.45
CA ARG A 68 -8.65 -16.77 -6.85
C ARG A 68 -8.57 -17.80 -7.96
N LEU A 69 -7.41 -18.44 -8.07
CA LEU A 69 -7.18 -19.45 -9.11
C LEU A 69 -7.98 -20.73 -8.81
N THR A 70 -8.39 -21.41 -9.87
CA THR A 70 -9.10 -22.69 -9.77
C THR A 70 -8.26 -23.66 -8.93
N GLY A 71 -8.90 -24.30 -7.94
CA GLY A 71 -8.21 -25.19 -7.00
C GLY A 71 -7.67 -24.51 -5.75
N ALA A 72 -7.62 -23.19 -5.67
CA ALA A 72 -7.27 -22.49 -4.44
C ALA A 72 -8.34 -22.70 -3.36
N SER A 73 -7.90 -22.99 -2.13
CA SER A 73 -8.81 -23.15 -0.97
C SER A 73 -9.63 -21.88 -0.75
N PRO A 74 -10.93 -21.97 -0.38
CA PRO A 74 -11.73 -20.80 0.02
C PRO A 74 -11.07 -19.97 1.13
N ARG A 75 -10.42 -20.63 2.10
CA ARG A 75 -9.71 -19.96 3.19
C ARG A 75 -8.53 -19.09 2.72
N SER A 76 -7.96 -19.39 1.56
CA SER A 76 -6.84 -18.59 1.02
C SER A 76 -7.21 -17.15 0.76
N TYR A 77 -8.49 -16.85 0.48
CA TYR A 77 -8.97 -15.47 0.32
C TYR A 77 -8.79 -14.64 1.61
N GLU A 78 -9.24 -15.17 2.74
CA GLU A 78 -9.12 -14.47 4.03
C GLU A 78 -7.65 -14.21 4.37
N ILE A 79 -6.80 -15.24 4.23
CA ILE A 79 -5.38 -15.14 4.57
C ILE A 79 -4.65 -14.15 3.64
N ALA A 80 -4.90 -14.20 2.33
CA ALA A 80 -4.30 -13.27 1.37
C ALA A 80 -4.70 -11.81 1.67
N THR A 81 -5.99 -11.57 1.98
CA THR A 81 -6.49 -10.25 2.36
C THR A 81 -5.82 -9.74 3.65
N ARG A 82 -5.69 -10.58 4.68
CA ARG A 82 -5.03 -10.22 5.93
C ARG A 82 -3.52 -9.97 5.74
N LYS A 83 -2.85 -10.71 4.86
CA LYS A 83 -1.46 -10.45 4.49
C LYS A 83 -1.29 -9.06 3.87
N ALA A 84 -2.14 -8.71 2.89
CA ALA A 84 -2.14 -7.37 2.29
C ALA A 84 -2.42 -6.28 3.33
N ALA A 85 -3.43 -6.46 4.20
CA ALA A 85 -3.76 -5.51 5.26
C ALA A 85 -2.59 -5.32 6.27
N THR A 86 -1.89 -6.40 6.63
CA THR A 86 -0.69 -6.32 7.49
C THR A 86 0.41 -5.47 6.84
N VAL A 87 0.64 -5.66 5.54
CA VAL A 87 1.61 -4.85 4.78
C VAL A 87 1.20 -3.38 4.76
N VAL A 88 -0.07 -3.08 4.53
CA VAL A 88 -0.59 -1.69 4.54
C VAL A 88 -0.36 -1.04 5.90
N ALA A 89 -0.61 -1.75 7.00
CA ALA A 89 -0.44 -1.24 8.35
C ALA A 89 1.03 -1.01 8.73
N THR A 90 1.95 -1.86 8.24
CA THR A 90 3.35 -1.87 8.69
C THR A 90 4.34 -1.33 7.67
N LYS A 91 3.98 -1.30 6.39
CA LYS A 91 4.86 -1.05 5.23
C LYS A 91 6.00 -2.07 5.09
N LEU A 92 5.95 -3.15 5.84
CA LEU A 92 6.91 -4.27 5.82
C LEU A 92 6.32 -5.45 5.07
N THR A 93 7.17 -6.37 4.59
CA THR A 93 6.67 -7.70 4.22
C THR A 93 6.16 -8.40 5.48
N THR A 94 5.20 -9.31 5.32
CA THR A 94 4.64 -10.03 6.47
C THR A 94 5.68 -10.93 7.16
N ALA A 95 6.71 -11.39 6.44
CA ALA A 95 7.84 -12.11 7.03
C ALA A 95 8.67 -11.20 7.94
N VAL A 96 9.10 -10.04 7.45
CA VAL A 96 9.89 -9.07 8.22
C VAL A 96 9.09 -8.56 9.42
N TYR A 97 7.81 -8.29 9.23
CA TYR A 97 6.92 -7.92 10.35
C TYR A 97 6.93 -9.00 11.44
N GLY A 98 6.80 -10.26 11.06
CA GLY A 98 6.82 -11.38 12.02
C GLY A 98 8.13 -11.48 12.81
N GLU A 99 9.27 -11.29 12.15
CA GLU A 99 10.59 -11.28 12.79
C GLU A 99 10.73 -10.08 13.75
N GLN A 100 10.33 -8.90 13.32
CA GLN A 100 10.42 -7.68 14.15
C GLN A 100 9.44 -7.72 15.33
N LEU A 101 8.24 -8.28 15.16
CA LEU A 101 7.29 -8.48 16.25
C LEU A 101 7.86 -9.43 17.31
N LYS A 102 8.44 -10.55 16.88
CA LYS A 102 9.11 -11.51 17.78
C LYS A 102 10.28 -10.87 18.53
N ALA A 103 11.00 -9.97 17.89
CA ALA A 103 12.10 -9.21 18.50
C ALA A 103 11.64 -8.06 19.41
N GLY A 104 10.32 -7.75 19.45
CA GLY A 104 9.77 -6.62 20.20
C GLY A 104 10.06 -5.25 19.59
N SER A 105 10.48 -5.21 18.32
CA SER A 105 10.89 -3.98 17.62
C SER A 105 9.72 -3.22 16.99
N VAL A 106 8.57 -3.85 16.85
CA VAL A 106 7.33 -3.24 16.32
C VAL A 106 6.13 -3.60 17.19
N LYS A 107 5.06 -2.82 17.07
CA LYS A 107 3.80 -3.11 17.76
C LYS A 107 3.00 -4.17 17.00
N GLU A 108 2.20 -4.91 17.76
CA GLU A 108 1.25 -5.86 17.20
C GLU A 108 0.16 -5.15 16.38
N VAL A 109 -0.09 -5.66 15.17
CA VAL A 109 -1.21 -5.26 14.32
C VAL A 109 -2.38 -6.20 14.61
N PRO A 110 -3.57 -5.70 14.97
CA PRO A 110 -4.75 -6.55 15.19
C PRO A 110 -5.01 -7.46 14.00
N ASN A 111 -5.11 -8.76 14.22
CA ASN A 111 -5.26 -9.79 13.20
C ASN A 111 -4.12 -9.82 12.14
N GLY A 112 -2.97 -9.25 12.43
CA GLY A 112 -1.81 -9.24 11.56
C GLY A 112 -1.27 -10.65 11.27
N ILE A 113 -0.76 -10.85 10.07
CA ILE A 113 -0.13 -12.09 9.64
C ILE A 113 1.39 -11.96 9.80
N THR A 114 1.99 -12.91 10.50
CA THR A 114 3.43 -12.90 10.86
C THR A 114 4.28 -13.87 10.02
N PHE A 115 3.70 -14.45 8.98
CA PHE A 115 4.41 -15.37 8.06
C PHE A 115 4.34 -14.85 6.62
N ALA A 116 5.29 -15.25 5.81
CA ALA A 116 5.54 -14.73 4.46
C ALA A 116 4.32 -14.79 3.53
N GLY A 117 4.28 -13.91 2.54
CA GLY A 117 3.31 -13.85 1.46
C GLY A 117 2.60 -12.51 1.28
N GLY A 118 2.85 -11.53 2.13
CA GLY A 118 2.46 -10.14 1.91
C GLY A 118 3.68 -9.28 1.56
N VAL A 119 3.59 -8.45 0.53
CA VAL A 119 4.70 -7.64 0.00
C VAL A 119 4.21 -6.23 -0.33
N PRO A 120 4.95 -5.16 0.02
CA PRO A 120 4.61 -3.80 -0.37
C PRO A 120 4.80 -3.58 -1.86
N ILE A 121 3.92 -2.80 -2.46
CA ILE A 121 4.06 -2.29 -3.82
C ILE A 121 4.63 -0.89 -3.70
N MET A 122 5.82 -0.71 -4.28
CA MET A 122 6.55 0.56 -4.26
C MET A 122 6.63 1.13 -5.67
N ARG A 123 6.54 2.47 -5.78
CA ARG A 123 6.93 3.21 -6.98
C ARG A 123 8.10 4.13 -6.61
N GLY A 124 9.29 3.77 -7.03
CA GLY A 124 10.49 4.37 -6.46
C GLY A 124 10.56 4.13 -4.95
N THR A 125 10.54 5.20 -4.15
CA THR A 125 10.55 5.14 -2.68
C THR A 125 9.15 5.24 -2.06
N GLU A 126 8.10 5.43 -2.87
CA GLU A 126 6.74 5.65 -2.36
C GLU A 126 5.96 4.35 -2.28
N PHE A 127 5.34 4.13 -1.12
CA PHE A 127 4.40 3.04 -0.91
C PHE A 127 3.07 3.38 -1.56
N ILE A 128 2.66 2.59 -2.56
CA ILE A 128 1.41 2.82 -3.31
C ILE A 128 0.37 1.73 -3.08
N GLY A 129 0.71 0.63 -2.42
CA GLY A 129 -0.22 -0.46 -2.16
C GLY A 129 0.46 -1.72 -1.65
N ALA A 130 -0.29 -2.81 -1.60
CA ALA A 130 0.20 -4.10 -1.14
C ALA A 130 -0.33 -5.25 -2.00
N VAL A 131 0.44 -6.31 -2.11
CA VAL A 131 0.00 -7.60 -2.63
C VAL A 131 0.10 -8.65 -1.55
N GLY A 132 -0.98 -9.41 -1.37
CA GLY A 132 -1.03 -10.56 -0.47
C GLY A 132 -1.40 -11.82 -1.23
N THR A 133 -0.64 -12.89 -1.04
CA THR A 133 -0.89 -14.20 -1.65
C THR A 133 -1.04 -15.27 -0.59
N SER A 134 -1.94 -16.21 -0.83
CA SER A 134 -2.13 -17.40 0.01
C SER A 134 -2.65 -18.58 -0.80
N GLY A 135 -2.17 -19.77 -0.47
CA GLY A 135 -2.66 -21.01 -1.07
C GLY A 135 -1.65 -22.15 -1.05
N VAL A 136 -0.38 -21.84 -0.88
CA VAL A 136 0.73 -22.80 -0.84
C VAL A 136 1.60 -22.56 0.41
N ARG A 137 2.88 -22.97 0.41
CA ARG A 137 3.78 -22.65 1.52
C ARG A 137 4.06 -21.14 1.58
N ALA A 138 4.22 -20.61 2.79
CA ALA A 138 4.38 -19.16 2.99
C ALA A 138 5.51 -18.54 2.14
N ILE A 139 6.64 -19.24 1.95
CA ILE A 139 7.74 -18.77 1.11
C ILE A 139 7.37 -18.74 -0.39
N GLU A 140 6.54 -19.67 -0.83
CA GLU A 140 6.03 -19.72 -2.21
C GLU A 140 4.97 -18.63 -2.44
N ASP A 141 4.10 -18.38 -1.46
CA ASP A 141 3.17 -17.26 -1.47
C ASP A 141 3.93 -15.92 -1.61
N GLU A 142 5.05 -15.76 -0.88
CA GLU A 142 5.88 -14.55 -0.96
C GLU A 142 6.59 -14.42 -2.30
N GLN A 143 7.07 -15.52 -2.89
CA GLN A 143 7.66 -15.53 -4.23
C GLN A 143 6.67 -14.97 -5.26
N ILE A 144 5.41 -15.40 -5.21
CA ILE A 144 4.34 -14.91 -6.07
C ILE A 144 4.11 -13.41 -5.84
N SER A 145 3.98 -12.98 -4.60
CA SER A 145 3.77 -11.58 -4.26
C SER A 145 4.94 -10.69 -4.69
N LYS A 146 6.18 -11.15 -4.53
CA LYS A 146 7.38 -10.45 -5.01
C LYS A 146 7.41 -10.30 -6.53
N ALA A 147 7.03 -11.36 -7.26
CA ALA A 147 6.92 -11.30 -8.72
C ALA A 147 5.90 -10.24 -9.16
N GLY A 148 4.76 -10.16 -8.47
CA GLY A 148 3.75 -9.12 -8.71
C GLY A 148 4.27 -7.72 -8.41
N ALA A 149 4.82 -7.49 -7.22
CA ALA A 149 5.31 -6.18 -6.80
C ALA A 149 6.44 -5.66 -7.72
N ALA A 150 7.28 -6.55 -8.24
CA ALA A 150 8.39 -6.21 -9.15
C ALA A 150 7.92 -5.74 -10.55
N ALA A 151 6.64 -5.89 -10.91
CA ALA A 151 6.08 -5.37 -12.16
C ALA A 151 6.00 -3.83 -12.19
N ILE A 152 6.05 -3.19 -11.01
CA ILE A 152 6.05 -1.73 -10.87
C ILE A 152 7.50 -1.23 -10.74
N LYS A 153 7.84 -0.23 -11.55
CA LYS A 153 9.16 0.39 -11.57
C LYS A 153 9.13 1.79 -10.99
#